data_349f040bffdb0907be6807d8576571c3
#
_entry.id   349f040bffdb0907be6807d8576571c3
#
_cell.length_a   1.000
_cell.length_b   1.000
_cell.length_c   1.000
_cell.angle_alpha   90.00
_cell.angle_beta   90.00
_cell.angle_gamma   90.00
#
_symmetry.space_group_name_H-M   'P 1'
#
loop_
_entity.id
_entity.type
_entity.pdbx_description
1 polymer ?
#
loop_
_entity_poly.entity_id
_entity_poly.type
_entity_poly.pdbx_seq_one_letter_code
_entity_poly.pdbx_strand_id
1 'polypeptide(L)'
;MSRRTPTYDEIYMRELISESFRLGPLNLGDKPDMISHDKMLGIEVAACIPEEKRKANSLIEKQYHSQLKENESLWLYHYKKNKPQLKSGPDNKLYVKILKERIATKIEKHKNYIQTNKFGLALYTEYVGTEEDRLKTYQHIFKKFRSDLDFLIIDVTNSCTIIYIDEQQTKVFDYSKIQIDIAEISYEIYQHYLEKEK
;
A
#
# COMPACT_ATOMS: atom_id res chain seq x y z
N MET A 1 -14.53 -21.22 10.28
CA MET A 1 -14.53 -20.02 9.42
C MET A 1 -13.39 -20.16 8.41
N SER A 2 -13.70 -20.16 7.12
CA SER A 2 -12.68 -20.16 6.06
C SER A 2 -11.89 -18.85 6.18
N ARG A 3 -10.56 -18.93 6.37
CA ARG A 3 -9.71 -17.73 6.32
C ARG A 3 -9.73 -17.20 4.89
N ARG A 4 -9.95 -15.90 4.72
CA ARG A 4 -9.80 -15.22 3.43
C ARG A 4 -8.36 -15.40 2.94
N THR A 5 -8.19 -15.72 1.66
CA THR A 5 -6.87 -15.70 1.02
C THR A 5 -6.32 -14.27 1.05
N PRO A 6 -5.12 -14.06 1.58
CA PRO A 6 -4.51 -12.74 1.58
C PRO A 6 -4.19 -12.30 0.14
N THR A 7 -4.28 -11.02 -0.11
CA THR A 7 -3.85 -10.43 -1.39
C THR A 7 -2.33 -10.37 -1.48
N TYR A 8 -1.81 -10.28 -2.70
CA TYR A 8 -0.37 -10.05 -2.91
C TYR A 8 0.12 -8.79 -2.17
N ASP A 9 -0.65 -7.71 -2.22
CA ASP A 9 -0.30 -6.45 -1.55
C ASP A 9 -0.17 -6.58 -0.03
N GLU A 10 -1.02 -7.38 0.60
CA GLU A 10 -0.96 -7.66 2.04
C GLU A 10 0.29 -8.46 2.40
N ILE A 11 0.66 -9.44 1.59
CA ILE A 11 1.87 -10.24 1.78
C ILE A 11 3.10 -9.36 1.56
N TYR A 12 3.15 -8.63 0.46
CA TYR A 12 4.26 -7.72 0.15
C TYR A 12 4.50 -6.69 1.26
N MET A 13 3.44 -6.04 1.72
CA MET A 13 3.52 -5.06 2.79
C MET A 13 3.99 -5.69 4.11
N ARG A 14 3.57 -6.92 4.42
CA ARG A 14 4.04 -7.66 5.60
C ARG A 14 5.55 -7.89 5.56
N GLU A 15 6.07 -8.42 4.44
CA GLU A 15 7.50 -8.68 4.28
C GLU A 15 8.31 -7.38 4.36
N LEU A 16 7.86 -6.35 3.65
CA LEU A 16 8.50 -5.05 3.66
C LEU A 16 8.57 -4.42 5.06
N ILE A 17 7.48 -4.46 5.82
CA ILE A 17 7.42 -3.93 7.18
C ILE A 17 8.32 -4.73 8.12
N SER A 18 8.28 -6.05 8.02
CA SER A 18 9.08 -6.94 8.87
C SER A 18 10.57 -6.70 8.69
N GLU A 19 11.01 -6.54 7.45
CA GLU A 19 12.41 -6.27 7.13
C GLU A 19 12.84 -4.84 7.54
N SER A 20 11.97 -3.84 7.26
CA SER A 20 12.33 -2.43 7.47
C SER A 20 12.30 -1.99 8.94
N PHE A 21 11.34 -2.45 9.73
CA PHE A 21 11.06 -1.88 11.06
C PHE A 21 11.18 -2.86 12.22
N ARG A 22 11.38 -4.14 11.95
CA ARG A 22 11.52 -5.20 12.96
C ARG A 22 10.38 -5.18 13.99
N LEU A 23 9.14 -5.01 13.53
CA LEU A 23 7.96 -4.96 14.40
C LEU A 23 7.58 -6.33 14.98
N GLY A 24 8.47 -7.34 14.85
CA GLY A 24 8.21 -8.71 15.24
C GLY A 24 7.44 -9.50 14.18
N PRO A 25 7.16 -10.78 14.44
CA PRO A 25 6.45 -11.62 13.50
C PRO A 25 5.00 -11.16 13.35
N LEU A 26 4.61 -10.84 12.12
CA LEU A 26 3.25 -10.44 11.75
C LEU A 26 2.56 -11.61 11.05
N ASN A 27 1.40 -12.01 11.56
CA ASN A 27 0.53 -12.99 10.93
C ASN A 27 -0.49 -12.29 10.04
N LEU A 28 -0.72 -12.84 8.85
CA LEU A 28 -1.80 -12.38 7.98
C LEU A 28 -3.15 -12.77 8.60
N GLY A 29 -4.08 -11.85 8.61
CA GLY A 29 -5.42 -11.96 9.19
C GLY A 29 -6.52 -11.56 8.22
N ASP A 30 -7.73 -11.46 8.74
CA ASP A 30 -8.87 -10.91 7.98
C ASP A 30 -9.21 -9.49 8.47
N LYS A 31 -9.17 -9.28 9.80
CA LYS A 31 -9.52 -7.99 10.43
C LYS A 31 -8.82 -7.88 11.79
N PRO A 32 -7.69 -7.19 11.86
CA PRO A 32 -6.96 -6.48 10.79
C PRO A 32 -6.24 -7.40 9.81
N ASP A 33 -5.77 -6.84 8.68
CA ASP A 33 -5.05 -7.56 7.61
C ASP A 33 -3.75 -8.21 8.11
N MET A 34 -3.10 -7.59 9.11
CA MET A 34 -1.95 -8.15 9.82
C MET A 34 -2.10 -7.98 11.32
N ILE A 35 -1.65 -8.98 12.08
CA ILE A 35 -1.68 -8.96 13.54
C ILE A 35 -0.40 -9.58 14.10
N SER A 36 0.19 -8.97 15.14
CA SER A 36 1.32 -9.57 15.86
C SER A 36 0.91 -10.85 16.57
N HIS A 37 1.88 -11.74 16.82
CA HIS A 37 1.60 -13.04 17.45
C HIS A 37 0.94 -12.90 18.83
N ASP A 38 1.36 -11.91 19.61
CA ASP A 38 0.81 -11.56 20.92
C ASP A 38 -0.50 -10.74 20.87
N LYS A 39 -1.00 -10.43 19.67
CA LYS A 39 -2.17 -9.58 19.40
C LYS A 39 -2.07 -8.14 19.96
N MET A 40 -0.86 -7.71 20.27
CA MET A 40 -0.63 -6.36 20.77
C MET A 40 -0.72 -5.31 19.64
N LEU A 41 -0.46 -5.71 18.38
CA LEU A 41 -0.36 -4.84 17.23
C LEU A 41 -1.29 -5.33 16.12
N GLY A 42 -2.13 -4.43 15.61
CA GLY A 42 -2.96 -4.63 14.42
C GLY A 42 -2.62 -3.63 13.33
N ILE A 43 -2.51 -4.08 12.09
CA ILE A 43 -2.20 -3.24 10.92
C ILE A 43 -3.19 -3.54 9.80
N GLU A 44 -3.82 -2.50 9.29
CA GLU A 44 -4.63 -2.56 8.07
C GLU A 44 -3.84 -2.05 6.87
N VAL A 45 -3.95 -2.73 5.76
CA VAL A 45 -3.28 -2.36 4.49
C VAL A 45 -4.26 -1.66 3.56
N ALA A 46 -3.82 -0.63 2.85
CA ALA A 46 -4.61 -0.01 1.80
C ALA A 46 -3.78 0.62 0.69
N ALA A 47 -4.27 0.47 -0.54
CA ALA A 47 -3.78 1.20 -1.69
C ALA A 47 -4.32 2.63 -1.71
N CYS A 48 -3.41 3.59 -1.80
CA CYS A 48 -3.72 5.02 -1.95
C CYS A 48 -3.37 5.50 -3.35
N ILE A 49 -3.79 4.74 -4.36
CA ILE A 49 -3.57 5.00 -5.78
C ILE A 49 -4.89 5.46 -6.41
N PRO A 50 -4.88 6.52 -7.22
CA PRO A 50 -6.06 6.98 -7.96
C PRO A 50 -6.66 5.90 -8.85
N GLU A 51 -7.99 5.91 -8.99
CA GLU A 51 -8.73 4.91 -9.78
C GLU A 51 -8.25 4.82 -11.23
N GLU A 52 -8.00 5.97 -11.86
CA GLU A 52 -7.47 6.00 -13.24
C GLU A 52 -6.09 5.33 -13.34
N LYS A 53 -5.25 5.51 -12.33
CA LYS A 53 -3.93 4.88 -12.30
C LYS A 53 -4.05 3.37 -12.08
N ARG A 54 -4.92 2.91 -11.18
CA ARG A 54 -5.19 1.48 -11.00
C ARG A 54 -5.70 0.84 -12.28
N LYS A 55 -6.61 1.51 -12.97
CA LYS A 55 -7.09 1.06 -14.28
C LYS A 55 -5.95 0.99 -15.30
N ALA A 56 -5.09 2.02 -15.37
CA ALA A 56 -3.94 2.03 -16.28
C ALA A 56 -2.98 0.87 -15.99
N ASN A 57 -2.64 0.63 -14.72
CA ASN A 57 -1.76 -0.48 -14.32
C ASN A 57 -2.35 -1.85 -14.73
N SER A 58 -3.65 -2.07 -14.48
CA SER A 58 -4.33 -3.29 -14.91
C SER A 58 -4.35 -3.48 -16.43
N LEU A 59 -4.47 -2.40 -17.20
CA LEU A 59 -4.42 -2.48 -18.67
C LEU A 59 -3.02 -2.72 -19.20
N ILE A 60 -1.99 -2.18 -18.53
CA ILE A 60 -0.59 -2.48 -18.86
C ILE A 60 -0.29 -3.98 -18.63
N GLU A 61 -0.77 -4.54 -17.53
CA GLU A 61 -0.66 -5.96 -17.24
C GLU A 61 -1.34 -6.81 -18.32
N LYS A 62 -2.57 -6.47 -18.72
CA LYS A 62 -3.27 -7.13 -19.83
C LYS A 62 -2.50 -7.02 -21.15
N GLN A 63 -1.87 -5.88 -21.42
CA GLN A 63 -1.04 -5.69 -22.61
C GLN A 63 0.16 -6.64 -22.59
N TYR A 64 0.83 -6.76 -21.45
CA TYR A 64 1.96 -7.67 -21.27
C TYR A 64 1.58 -9.12 -21.58
N HIS A 65 0.37 -9.54 -21.21
CA HIS A 65 -0.16 -10.86 -21.50
C HIS A 65 -0.90 -10.96 -22.85
N SER A 66 -0.78 -9.95 -23.74
CA SER A 66 -1.48 -9.91 -25.03
C SER A 66 -3.00 -10.02 -24.96
N GLN A 67 -3.61 -9.57 -23.85
CA GLN A 67 -5.05 -9.64 -23.57
C GLN A 67 -5.77 -8.28 -23.72
N LEU A 68 -5.04 -7.23 -24.15
CA LEU A 68 -5.58 -5.88 -24.24
C LEU A 68 -6.54 -5.75 -25.43
N LYS A 69 -7.76 -5.30 -25.18
CA LYS A 69 -8.76 -5.02 -26.23
C LYS A 69 -8.51 -3.64 -26.86
N GLU A 70 -8.99 -3.44 -28.07
CA GLU A 70 -8.80 -2.19 -28.82
C GLU A 70 -9.31 -0.95 -28.06
N ASN A 71 -10.51 -0.99 -27.51
CA ASN A 71 -11.08 0.11 -26.71
C ASN A 71 -10.29 0.39 -25.40
N GLU A 72 -9.68 -0.64 -24.80
CA GLU A 72 -8.80 -0.51 -23.64
C GLU A 72 -7.48 0.14 -24.03
N SER A 73 -6.90 -0.25 -25.18
CA SER A 73 -5.71 0.38 -25.75
C SER A 73 -5.94 1.86 -26.04
N LEU A 74 -7.06 2.21 -26.65
CA LEU A 74 -7.42 3.62 -26.90
C LEU A 74 -7.59 4.43 -25.61
N TRP A 75 -8.05 3.80 -24.53
CA TRP A 75 -8.15 4.45 -23.22
C TRP A 75 -6.79 4.64 -22.57
N LEU A 76 -5.91 3.64 -22.63
CA LEU A 76 -4.58 3.64 -21.99
C LEU A 76 -3.64 4.67 -22.64
N TYR A 77 -3.66 4.73 -23.97
CA TYR A 77 -2.80 5.59 -24.75
C TYR A 77 -3.59 6.76 -25.32
N HIS A 78 -3.18 7.97 -25.00
CA HIS A 78 -3.67 9.15 -25.71
C HIS A 78 -2.59 9.69 -26.67
N TYR A 79 -3.04 10.21 -27.81
CA TYR A 79 -2.13 10.73 -28.80
C TYR A 79 -1.98 12.25 -28.61
N LYS A 80 -0.74 12.69 -28.33
CA LYS A 80 -0.34 14.09 -28.44
C LYS A 80 0.63 14.25 -29.58
N LYS A 81 0.33 15.12 -30.52
CA LYS A 81 1.19 15.38 -31.69
C LYS A 81 1.56 14.09 -32.45
N ASN A 82 0.59 13.22 -32.68
CA ASN A 82 0.73 11.93 -33.36
C ASN A 82 1.69 10.92 -32.67
N LYS A 83 1.98 11.11 -31.40
CA LYS A 83 2.74 10.13 -30.62
C LYS A 83 1.87 9.58 -29.48
N PRO A 84 1.86 8.24 -29.27
CA PRO A 84 1.17 7.67 -28.14
C PRO A 84 1.85 8.12 -26.84
N GLN A 85 1.06 8.55 -25.87
CA GLN A 85 1.54 8.88 -24.53
C GLN A 85 0.66 8.17 -23.51
N LEU A 86 1.29 7.52 -22.54
CA LEU A 86 0.57 7.02 -21.37
C LEU A 86 -0.11 8.19 -20.65
N LYS A 87 -1.32 7.95 -20.14
CA LYS A 87 -1.96 8.93 -19.28
C LYS A 87 -1.04 9.26 -18.12
N SER A 88 -0.69 10.55 -17.97
CA SER A 88 0.07 11.03 -16.81
C SER A 88 -0.72 10.78 -15.54
N GLY A 89 -0.03 10.37 -14.49
CA GLY A 89 -0.62 10.23 -13.16
C GLY A 89 -1.17 11.57 -12.65
N PRO A 90 -2.10 11.52 -11.70
CA PRO A 90 -2.67 12.69 -11.07
C PRO A 90 -1.65 13.48 -10.25
N ASP A 91 -1.99 14.72 -9.93
CA ASP A 91 -1.15 15.59 -9.12
C ASP A 91 -1.11 15.16 -7.63
N ASN A 92 -0.15 15.70 -6.90
CA ASN A 92 0.05 15.40 -5.48
C ASN A 92 -1.17 15.72 -4.60
N LYS A 93 -1.99 16.71 -4.97
CA LYS A 93 -3.19 17.09 -4.20
C LYS A 93 -4.19 15.95 -4.19
N LEU A 94 -4.34 15.26 -5.32
CA LEU A 94 -5.22 14.10 -5.40
C LEU A 94 -4.69 12.92 -4.57
N TYR A 95 -3.39 12.65 -4.58
CA TYR A 95 -2.81 11.62 -3.71
C TYR A 95 -3.03 11.93 -2.23
N VAL A 96 -2.82 13.16 -1.78
CA VAL A 96 -3.07 13.59 -0.40
C VAL A 96 -4.55 13.45 -0.03
N LYS A 97 -5.46 13.77 -0.95
CA LYS A 97 -6.90 13.59 -0.75
C LYS A 97 -7.24 12.11 -0.55
N ILE A 98 -6.77 11.25 -1.45
CA ILE A 98 -6.99 9.79 -1.40
C ILE A 98 -6.42 9.20 -0.11
N LEU A 99 -5.22 9.58 0.31
CA LEU A 99 -4.62 9.15 1.58
C LEU A 99 -5.57 9.46 2.75
N LYS A 100 -6.02 10.71 2.87
CA LYS A 100 -6.94 11.13 3.96
C LYS A 100 -8.26 10.36 3.95
N GLU A 101 -8.85 10.15 2.77
CA GLU A 101 -10.11 9.42 2.61
C GLU A 101 -9.94 7.94 2.98
N ARG A 102 -8.84 7.31 2.57
CA ARG A 102 -8.54 5.91 2.91
C ARG A 102 -8.30 5.73 4.40
N ILE A 103 -7.54 6.62 5.02
CA ILE A 103 -7.31 6.60 6.47
C ILE A 103 -8.65 6.68 7.21
N ALA A 104 -9.48 7.68 6.91
CA ALA A 104 -10.77 7.84 7.55
C ALA A 104 -11.68 6.60 7.38
N THR A 105 -11.72 6.03 6.17
CA THR A 105 -12.49 4.81 5.88
C THR A 105 -12.00 3.60 6.68
N LYS A 106 -10.68 3.41 6.80
CA LYS A 106 -10.11 2.28 7.54
C LYS A 106 -10.30 2.41 9.04
N ILE A 107 -10.16 3.61 9.60
CA ILE A 107 -10.46 3.91 11.01
C ILE A 107 -11.92 3.55 11.32
N GLU A 108 -12.87 3.97 10.50
CA GLU A 108 -14.28 3.68 10.74
C GLU A 108 -14.58 2.17 10.73
N LYS A 109 -13.96 1.43 9.79
CA LYS A 109 -14.08 -0.03 9.73
C LYS A 109 -13.45 -0.72 10.92
N HIS A 110 -12.32 -0.21 11.42
CA HIS A 110 -11.59 -0.80 12.55
C HIS A 110 -12.43 -0.91 13.82
N LYS A 111 -13.41 -0.03 14.05
CA LYS A 111 -14.33 -0.09 15.21
C LYS A 111 -15.03 -1.44 15.36
N ASN A 112 -15.13 -2.21 14.28
CA ASN A 112 -15.77 -3.52 14.23
C ASN A 112 -14.76 -4.69 14.20
N TYR A 113 -13.46 -4.45 14.42
CA TYR A 113 -12.42 -5.46 14.32
C TYR A 113 -12.02 -6.04 15.69
N ILE A 114 -11.18 -7.06 15.67
CA ILE A 114 -10.55 -7.57 16.88
C ILE A 114 -9.72 -6.43 17.49
N GLN A 115 -9.98 -6.12 18.75
CA GLN A 115 -9.25 -5.09 19.46
C GLN A 115 -7.81 -5.52 19.68
N THR A 116 -6.89 -4.65 19.33
CA THR A 116 -5.45 -4.75 19.57
C THR A 116 -5.04 -3.59 20.47
N ASN A 117 -3.94 -3.71 21.19
CA ASN A 117 -3.46 -2.62 22.05
C ASN A 117 -2.98 -1.41 21.26
N LYS A 118 -2.42 -1.68 20.08
CA LYS A 118 -2.02 -0.65 19.12
C LYS A 118 -2.61 -0.95 17.76
N PHE A 119 -3.10 0.07 17.11
CA PHE A 119 -3.64 -0.01 15.76
C PHE A 119 -2.97 1.01 14.84
N GLY A 120 -2.56 0.55 13.67
CA GLY A 120 -1.99 1.40 12.63
C GLY A 120 -2.41 1.03 11.23
N LEU A 121 -2.05 1.86 10.29
CA LEU A 121 -2.30 1.67 8.87
C LEU A 121 -0.99 1.57 8.12
N ALA A 122 -0.94 0.63 7.18
CA ALA A 122 0.11 0.53 6.17
C ALA A 122 -0.48 0.88 4.80
N LEU A 123 -0.04 2.00 4.26
CA LEU A 123 -0.57 2.57 3.03
C LEU A 123 0.53 2.61 1.98
N TYR A 124 0.22 2.20 0.75
CA TYR A 124 1.14 2.41 -0.35
C TYR A 124 0.61 3.47 -1.33
N THR A 125 1.53 4.31 -1.82
CA THR A 125 1.23 5.46 -2.67
C THR A 125 2.34 5.71 -3.68
N GLU A 126 2.02 6.41 -4.74
CA GLU A 126 2.98 6.90 -5.74
C GLU A 126 3.14 8.43 -5.64
N TYR A 127 3.04 8.98 -4.44
CA TYR A 127 3.16 10.44 -4.25
C TYR A 127 4.49 10.97 -4.80
N VAL A 128 4.42 12.02 -5.62
CA VAL A 128 5.57 12.68 -6.23
C VAL A 128 5.90 13.96 -5.44
N GLY A 129 7.17 14.12 -5.05
CA GLY A 129 7.64 15.29 -4.32
C GLY A 129 9.03 15.04 -3.73
N THR A 130 9.64 16.07 -3.16
CA THR A 130 10.88 15.88 -2.42
C THR A 130 10.63 15.06 -1.18
N GLU A 131 11.67 14.44 -0.63
CA GLU A 131 11.55 13.68 0.62
C GLU A 131 11.05 14.57 1.76
N GLU A 132 11.56 15.79 1.86
CA GLU A 132 11.14 16.76 2.86
C GLU A 132 9.64 17.11 2.75
N ASP A 133 9.14 17.36 1.54
CA ASP A 133 7.72 17.65 1.31
C ASP A 133 6.83 16.46 1.67
N ARG A 134 7.28 15.26 1.35
CA ARG A 134 6.59 14.01 1.71
C ARG A 134 6.51 13.86 3.23
N LEU A 135 7.63 13.99 3.92
CA LEU A 135 7.68 13.86 5.38
C LEU A 135 6.77 14.87 6.07
N LYS A 136 6.85 16.15 5.70
CA LYS A 136 5.96 17.20 6.23
C LYS A 136 4.48 16.87 6.00
N THR A 137 4.16 16.42 4.79
CA THR A 137 2.78 16.07 4.42
C THR A 137 2.26 14.89 5.24
N TYR A 138 3.04 13.82 5.38
CA TYR A 138 2.61 12.62 6.10
C TYR A 138 2.53 12.83 7.61
N GLN A 139 3.47 13.57 8.19
CA GLN A 139 3.41 13.99 9.60
C GLN A 139 2.16 14.85 9.89
N HIS A 140 1.83 15.77 8.98
CA HIS A 140 0.59 16.55 9.10
C HIS A 140 -0.66 15.69 9.00
N ILE A 141 -0.67 14.69 8.10
CA ILE A 141 -1.78 13.74 7.98
C ILE A 141 -1.88 12.91 9.27
N PHE A 142 -0.79 12.32 9.74
CA PHE A 142 -0.80 11.53 10.98
C PHE A 142 -1.33 12.35 12.17
N LYS A 143 -0.82 13.58 12.35
CA LYS A 143 -1.26 14.48 13.42
C LYS A 143 -2.78 14.71 13.43
N LYS A 144 -3.42 14.69 12.26
CA LYS A 144 -4.88 14.83 12.12
C LYS A 144 -5.63 13.60 12.64
N PHE A 145 -5.07 12.42 12.55
CA PHE A 145 -5.73 11.14 12.88
C PHE A 145 -5.15 10.44 14.12
N ARG A 146 -4.22 11.08 14.84
CA ARG A 146 -3.51 10.50 15.98
C ARG A 146 -4.38 10.08 17.17
N SER A 147 -5.62 10.56 17.25
CA SER A 147 -6.58 10.11 18.24
C SER A 147 -7.14 8.72 17.95
N ASP A 148 -7.02 8.25 16.73
CA ASP A 148 -7.62 7.02 16.24
C ASP A 148 -6.58 6.01 15.71
N LEU A 149 -5.31 6.44 15.60
CA LEU A 149 -4.19 5.65 15.12
C LEU A 149 -2.98 5.81 16.03
N ASP A 150 -2.37 4.71 16.43
CA ASP A 150 -1.10 4.72 17.17
C ASP A 150 0.10 5.00 16.26
N PHE A 151 0.02 4.59 14.98
CA PHE A 151 1.07 4.81 14.00
C PHE A 151 0.54 4.76 12.57
N LEU A 152 1.35 5.29 11.64
CA LEU A 152 1.12 5.26 10.20
C LEU A 152 2.39 4.79 9.50
N ILE A 153 2.23 3.83 8.61
CA ILE A 153 3.30 3.36 7.71
C ILE A 153 2.91 3.75 6.29
N ILE A 154 3.82 4.38 5.56
CA ILE A 154 3.58 4.78 4.17
C ILE A 154 4.72 4.26 3.30
N ASP A 155 4.39 3.36 2.41
CA ASP A 155 5.26 2.93 1.32
C ASP A 155 5.10 3.88 0.12
N VAL A 156 6.18 4.54 -0.25
CA VAL A 156 6.25 5.39 -1.45
C VAL A 156 6.92 4.59 -2.56
N THR A 157 6.13 3.79 -3.25
CA THR A 157 6.60 2.75 -4.18
C THR A 157 7.49 3.28 -5.30
N ASN A 158 7.23 4.48 -5.82
CA ASN A 158 8.04 5.08 -6.89
C ASN A 158 9.42 5.61 -6.44
N SER A 159 9.71 5.59 -5.16
CA SER A 159 11.03 5.97 -4.61
C SER A 159 11.66 4.88 -3.74
N CYS A 160 11.04 3.69 -3.69
CA CYS A 160 11.48 2.57 -2.85
C CYS A 160 11.75 3.01 -1.40
N THR A 161 10.87 3.85 -0.85
CA THR A 161 11.01 4.43 0.49
C THR A 161 9.79 4.08 1.33
N ILE A 162 10.01 3.47 2.49
CA ILE A 162 8.96 3.24 3.47
C ILE A 162 9.17 4.12 4.70
N ILE A 163 8.10 4.72 5.19
CA ILE A 163 8.12 5.71 6.26
C ILE A 163 7.21 5.25 7.39
N TYR A 164 7.75 5.16 8.60
CA TYR A 164 7.00 4.90 9.83
C TYR A 164 6.86 6.19 10.63
N ILE A 165 5.66 6.50 11.10
CA ILE A 165 5.34 7.69 11.89
C ILE A 165 4.51 7.29 13.09
N ASP A 166 4.94 7.65 14.29
CA ASP A 166 4.14 7.63 15.52
C ASP A 166 4.26 8.97 16.26
N GLU A 167 3.74 9.06 17.47
CA GLU A 167 3.80 10.30 18.28
C GLU A 167 5.23 10.71 18.67
N GLN A 168 6.16 9.76 18.75
CA GLN A 168 7.50 9.98 19.28
C GLN A 168 8.54 10.13 18.18
N GLN A 169 8.33 9.50 17.02
CA GLN A 169 9.35 9.38 15.99
C GLN A 169 8.82 9.29 14.57
N THR A 170 9.68 9.63 13.64
CA THR A 170 9.54 9.31 12.22
C THR A 170 10.79 8.57 11.78
N LYS A 171 10.61 7.41 11.19
CA LYS A 171 11.70 6.60 10.61
C LYS A 171 11.49 6.49 9.11
N VAL A 172 12.57 6.63 8.37
CA VAL A 172 12.59 6.46 6.91
C VAL A 172 13.54 5.33 6.59
N PHE A 173 13.11 4.43 5.74
CA PHE A 173 13.93 3.31 5.27
C PHE A 173 13.88 3.25 3.75
N ASP A 174 15.06 3.26 3.11
CA ASP A 174 15.23 3.02 1.68
C ASP A 174 15.40 1.51 1.47
N TYR A 175 14.45 0.89 0.75
CA TYR A 175 14.45 -0.53 0.47
C TYR A 175 14.84 -0.86 -0.99
N SER A 176 15.41 0.09 -1.73
CA SER A 176 15.77 -0.07 -3.14
C SER A 176 16.67 -1.28 -3.40
N LYS A 177 17.52 -1.63 -2.44
CA LYS A 177 18.45 -2.76 -2.55
C LYS A 177 17.80 -4.13 -2.33
N ILE A 178 16.68 -4.18 -1.61
CA ILE A 178 15.98 -5.42 -1.24
C ILE A 178 14.62 -5.57 -1.91
N GLN A 179 14.24 -4.61 -2.76
CA GLN A 179 12.93 -4.59 -3.41
C GLN A 179 12.62 -5.86 -4.20
N ILE A 180 13.61 -6.34 -4.95
CA ILE A 180 13.45 -7.54 -5.79
C ILE A 180 13.26 -8.76 -4.90
N ASP A 181 14.09 -8.93 -3.88
CA ASP A 181 14.03 -10.06 -2.96
C ASP A 181 12.68 -10.11 -2.24
N ILE A 182 12.19 -8.95 -1.76
CA ILE A 182 10.87 -8.84 -1.13
C ILE A 182 9.76 -9.22 -2.11
N ALA A 183 9.84 -8.76 -3.36
CA ALA A 183 8.83 -9.06 -4.37
C ALA A 183 8.80 -10.56 -4.71
N GLU A 184 9.96 -11.20 -4.85
CA GLU A 184 10.09 -12.64 -5.14
C GLU A 184 9.54 -13.48 -3.98
N ILE A 185 9.97 -13.22 -2.75
CA ILE A 185 9.48 -13.91 -1.55
C ILE A 185 7.95 -13.76 -1.43
N SER A 186 7.44 -12.55 -1.63
CA SER A 186 6.01 -12.26 -1.54
C SER A 186 5.22 -13.02 -2.62
N TYR A 187 5.75 -13.12 -3.82
CA TYR A 187 5.13 -13.85 -4.91
C TYR A 187 5.08 -15.36 -4.63
N GLU A 188 6.17 -15.95 -4.14
CA GLU A 188 6.21 -17.38 -3.76
C GLU A 188 5.19 -17.70 -2.67
N ILE A 189 5.10 -16.85 -1.64
CA ILE A 189 4.12 -17.00 -0.57
C ILE A 189 2.70 -16.89 -1.13
N TYR A 190 2.42 -15.93 -2.01
CA TYR A 190 1.10 -15.75 -2.62
C TYR A 190 0.70 -16.96 -3.46
N GLN A 191 1.61 -17.50 -4.28
CA GLN A 191 1.35 -18.72 -5.07
C GLN A 191 1.00 -19.91 -4.17
N HIS A 192 1.70 -20.09 -3.06
CA HIS A 192 1.40 -21.15 -2.10
C HIS A 192 -0.01 -21.02 -1.49
N TYR A 193 -0.51 -19.80 -1.26
CA TYR A 193 -1.90 -19.60 -0.83
C TYR A 193 -2.90 -19.99 -1.93
N LEU A 194 -2.64 -19.62 -3.18
CA LEU A 194 -3.51 -19.96 -4.31
C LEU A 194 -3.57 -21.47 -4.60
N GLU A 195 -2.50 -22.20 -4.36
CA GLU A 195 -2.45 -23.65 -4.53
C GLU A 195 -3.28 -24.39 -3.47
N LYS A 196 -3.38 -23.87 -2.27
CA LYS A 196 -4.18 -24.45 -1.18
C LYS A 196 -5.69 -24.26 -1.33
N GLU A 197 -6.12 -23.39 -2.23
CA GLU A 197 -7.54 -23.14 -2.51
C GLU A 197 -8.09 -24.04 -3.65
N LYS A 198 -7.22 -24.74 -4.37
CA LYS A 198 -7.58 -25.72 -5.42
C LYS A 198 -7.82 -27.09 -4.84
#